data_33d65c5797ad788a5f21bd8398779ffb
#
_entry.id   33d65c5797ad788a5f21bd8398779ffb
#
_cell.length_a   1.000
_cell.length_b   1.000
_cell.length_c   1.000
_cell.angle_alpha   90.00
_cell.angle_beta   90.00
_cell.angle_gamma   90.00
#
_symmetry.space_group_name_H-M   'P 1'
#
loop_
_entity.id
_entity.type
_entity.pdbx_description
1 polymer ?
#
loop_
_entity_poly.entity_id
_entity_poly.type
_entity_poly.pdbx_seq_one_letter_code
_entity_poly.pdbx_strand_id
1 'polypeptide(L)'
;MSVITNLWNLFVGSPKTTHNKAKPDGNVEDFSDFGRKTRTQIAYHNLNGTDIPALIKTAQTGIIGSGISIQSRTKEKEVDNSFEDLIREHSKKRNFEVTERFSRDGFLEMCISEVFRKGGVLVRHRYKSSWRIPYKPEAISIDMIDVGKNDNTTRVKNGLRKNIDGAVVGYFIYKDSTKKESIEVKASEISAYMDYWVDISQYTAVSRISQILPELDELLDYQKKELEAATERSQSSAFWHTKLYDTVTDAINELYRNAKISNQVSKETFAELTELQREIMKKISLEGIVPAGGLKAIPADDKITQISSKTDSTYGLFTENLTTKLTASQNRSKVLTYKDMRNTNWATINALASIDESENSAEMRRIVENILDDYLERLLVIGIQTNMINLKWEDYLKNPFKYHNWEILRQSLSVRDEVKIANANRINLENNLTTKEEIYAKRGKDYKTEMLKEAQTDIELQQEILKMYENANIPVPERYKTNQTEGENNA
;
A
#
# COMPACT_ATOMS: atom_id res chain seq x y z
N MET A 1 -4.95 28.81 -39.49
CA MET A 1 -5.49 27.45 -39.03
C MET A 1 -4.80 26.87 -37.80
N SER A 2 -3.69 27.41 -37.27
CA SER A 2 -2.93 26.79 -36.16
C SER A 2 -3.39 27.22 -34.75
N VAL A 3 -4.04 28.33 -34.55
CA VAL A 3 -4.44 28.85 -33.22
C VAL A 3 -5.75 28.20 -32.74
N ILE A 4 -6.69 27.93 -33.67
CA ILE A 4 -7.97 27.29 -33.35
C ILE A 4 -7.76 25.82 -33.01
N THR A 5 -6.81 25.14 -33.67
CA THR A 5 -6.46 23.75 -33.36
C THR A 5 -5.79 23.61 -31.99
N ASN A 6 -5.00 24.59 -31.59
CA ASN A 6 -4.36 24.59 -30.24
C ASN A 6 -5.36 24.92 -29.13
N LEU A 7 -6.34 25.81 -29.37
CA LEU A 7 -7.44 26.08 -28.43
C LEU A 7 -8.39 24.87 -28.31
N TRP A 8 -8.66 24.18 -29.43
CA TRP A 8 -9.46 22.94 -29.41
C TRP A 8 -8.79 21.83 -28.62
N ASN A 9 -7.46 21.67 -28.71
CA ASN A 9 -6.70 20.69 -27.92
C ASN A 9 -6.58 21.08 -26.44
N LEU A 10 -6.79 22.33 -26.07
CA LEU A 10 -6.89 22.78 -24.67
C LEU A 10 -8.28 22.52 -24.05
N PHE A 11 -9.33 22.46 -24.90
CA PHE A 11 -10.70 22.18 -24.47
C PHE A 11 -11.15 20.74 -24.68
N VAL A 12 -10.56 20.02 -25.61
CA VAL A 12 -10.80 18.59 -25.83
C VAL A 12 -9.72 17.80 -25.11
N GLY A 13 -10.03 17.49 -23.89
CA GLY A 13 -9.39 16.54 -22.97
C GLY A 13 -8.01 15.97 -23.31
N SER A 14 -7.19 15.89 -22.30
CA SER A 14 -5.97 15.08 -22.26
C SER A 14 -6.09 13.83 -23.14
N PRO A 15 -5.02 13.43 -23.88
CA PRO A 15 -5.07 12.24 -24.69
C PRO A 15 -5.61 11.12 -23.81
N LYS A 16 -6.70 10.49 -24.28
CA LYS A 16 -7.27 9.30 -23.61
C LYS A 16 -6.10 8.40 -23.30
N THR A 17 -5.79 8.22 -22.05
CA THR A 17 -4.88 7.17 -21.62
C THR A 17 -5.42 5.90 -22.23
N THR A 18 -4.77 5.44 -23.30
CA THR A 18 -5.12 4.16 -23.92
C THR A 18 -4.86 3.14 -22.82
N HIS A 19 -5.93 2.70 -22.18
CA HIS A 19 -5.85 1.60 -21.23
C HIS A 19 -5.15 0.46 -21.96
N ASN A 20 -3.96 0.13 -21.50
CA ASN A 20 -3.25 -1.04 -21.99
C ASN A 20 -4.01 -2.27 -21.52
N LYS A 21 -5.09 -2.60 -22.24
CA LYS A 21 -5.76 -3.89 -22.03
C LYS A 21 -4.71 -4.94 -22.32
N ALA A 22 -4.46 -5.81 -21.35
CA ALA A 22 -3.69 -7.01 -21.58
C ALA A 22 -4.34 -7.75 -22.75
N LYS A 23 -3.67 -7.76 -23.89
CA LYS A 23 -4.03 -8.70 -24.95
C LYS A 23 -3.35 -10.01 -24.58
N PRO A 24 -4.08 -11.10 -24.47
CA PRO A 24 -3.47 -12.41 -24.38
C PRO A 24 -2.85 -12.72 -25.76
N ASP A 25 -1.64 -12.22 -25.97
CA ASP A 25 -0.81 -12.67 -27.08
C ASP A 25 -0.31 -14.05 -26.69
N GLY A 26 -1.00 -15.10 -27.01
CA GLY A 26 -0.69 -16.54 -26.90
C GLY A 26 0.55 -17.04 -26.13
N ASN A 27 1.35 -16.19 -25.55
CA ASN A 27 2.54 -16.48 -24.78
C ASN A 27 2.34 -16.05 -23.31
N VAL A 28 1.61 -16.88 -22.58
CA VAL A 28 1.21 -16.66 -21.17
C VAL A 28 2.41 -16.59 -20.22
N GLU A 29 3.61 -16.95 -20.68
CA GLU A 29 4.84 -16.90 -19.88
C GLU A 29 5.43 -15.49 -19.75
N ASP A 30 5.11 -14.56 -20.68
CA ASP A 30 5.81 -13.29 -20.81
C ASP A 30 4.91 -12.08 -20.54
N PHE A 31 4.80 -11.72 -19.29
CA PHE A 31 4.15 -10.48 -18.84
C PHE A 31 5.12 -9.32 -18.57
N SER A 32 6.36 -9.40 -19.07
CA SER A 32 7.40 -8.41 -18.75
C SER A 32 7.04 -6.99 -19.19
N ASP A 33 6.54 -6.84 -20.42
CA ASP A 33 6.12 -5.55 -20.98
C ASP A 33 4.85 -5.02 -20.31
N PHE A 34 3.86 -5.88 -20.10
CA PHE A 34 2.64 -5.52 -19.37
C PHE A 34 2.97 -5.09 -17.94
N GLY A 35 3.75 -5.90 -17.21
CA GLY A 35 4.17 -5.59 -15.85
C GLY A 35 4.94 -4.27 -15.77
N ARG A 36 5.83 -3.95 -16.72
CA ARG A 36 6.58 -2.68 -16.74
C ARG A 36 5.67 -1.47 -16.96
N LYS A 37 4.72 -1.55 -17.88
CA LYS A 37 3.77 -0.49 -18.18
C LYS A 37 2.85 -0.23 -16.97
N THR A 38 2.31 -1.29 -16.39
CA THR A 38 1.42 -1.18 -15.22
C THR A 38 2.16 -0.66 -13.99
N ARG A 39 3.42 -1.03 -13.75
CA ARG A 39 4.23 -0.49 -12.65
C ARG A 39 4.41 1.03 -12.75
N THR A 40 4.58 1.56 -13.96
CA THR A 40 4.67 3.02 -14.17
C THR A 40 3.36 3.72 -13.83
N GLN A 41 2.22 3.17 -14.23
CA GLN A 41 0.89 3.69 -13.89
C GLN A 41 0.64 3.61 -12.38
N ILE A 42 0.93 2.46 -11.76
CA ILE A 42 0.83 2.30 -10.30
C ILE A 42 1.68 3.32 -9.55
N ALA A 43 2.92 3.58 -10.02
CA ALA A 43 3.78 4.60 -9.43
C ALA A 43 3.16 6.00 -9.53
N TYR A 44 2.53 6.33 -10.67
CA TYR A 44 1.80 7.59 -10.84
C TYR A 44 0.65 7.73 -9.82
N HIS A 45 -0.22 6.71 -9.71
CA HIS A 45 -1.32 6.72 -8.75
C HIS A 45 -0.85 6.71 -7.29
N ASN A 46 0.28 6.05 -7.01
CA ASN A 46 0.87 6.03 -5.66
C ASN A 46 1.40 7.41 -5.23
N LEU A 47 1.86 8.22 -6.18
CA LEU A 47 2.40 9.56 -5.91
C LEU A 47 1.33 10.66 -5.93
N ASN A 48 0.29 10.50 -6.77
CA ASN A 48 -0.70 11.55 -7.04
C ASN A 48 -2.11 11.22 -6.49
N GLY A 49 -2.33 9.99 -6.02
CA GLY A 49 -3.59 9.54 -5.42
C GLY A 49 -3.43 9.17 -3.96
N THR A 50 -4.55 8.93 -3.29
CA THR A 50 -4.60 8.48 -1.89
C THR A 50 -4.96 7.00 -1.75
N ASP A 51 -5.57 6.40 -2.77
CA ASP A 51 -6.16 5.07 -2.72
C ASP A 51 -5.10 3.96 -2.62
N ILE A 52 -4.10 3.98 -3.50
CA ILE A 52 -3.00 3.02 -3.46
C ILE A 52 -2.17 3.14 -2.16
N PRO A 53 -1.75 4.35 -1.72
CA PRO A 53 -1.09 4.50 -0.43
C PRO A 53 -1.91 4.00 0.75
N ALA A 54 -3.23 4.25 0.80
CA ALA A 54 -4.11 3.77 1.85
C ALA A 54 -4.16 2.24 1.89
N LEU A 55 -4.31 1.60 0.73
CA LEU A 55 -4.31 0.15 0.58
C LEU A 55 -3.01 -0.48 1.06
N ILE A 56 -1.86 0.04 0.59
CA ILE A 56 -0.53 -0.46 0.96
C ILE A 56 -0.30 -0.29 2.48
N LYS A 57 -0.65 0.88 3.04
CA LYS A 57 -0.46 1.14 4.46
C LYS A 57 -1.32 0.23 5.33
N THR A 58 -2.56 -0.03 4.92
CA THR A 58 -3.43 -0.98 5.60
C THR A 58 -2.85 -2.39 5.57
N ALA A 59 -2.31 -2.83 4.42
CA ALA A 59 -1.64 -4.11 4.30
C ALA A 59 -0.39 -4.19 5.19
N GLN A 60 0.51 -3.20 5.15
CA GLN A 60 1.69 -3.14 6.01
C GLN A 60 1.33 -3.26 7.49
N THR A 61 0.36 -2.43 7.93
CA THR A 61 -0.09 -2.43 9.33
C THR A 61 -0.77 -3.75 9.70
N GLY A 62 -1.53 -4.35 8.80
CA GLY A 62 -2.20 -5.63 9.02
C GLY A 62 -1.24 -6.82 9.09
N ILE A 63 -0.22 -6.84 8.23
CA ILE A 63 0.71 -7.97 8.11
C ILE A 63 1.80 -7.92 9.17
N ILE A 64 2.44 -6.75 9.38
CA ILE A 64 3.54 -6.59 10.34
C ILE A 64 3.03 -6.10 11.71
N GLY A 65 2.01 -5.25 11.72
CA GLY A 65 1.43 -4.72 12.95
C GLY A 65 2.42 -3.90 13.78
N SER A 66 2.54 -4.25 15.05
CA SER A 66 3.51 -3.67 15.99
C SER A 66 4.91 -4.29 15.90
N GLY A 67 5.14 -5.19 14.95
CA GLY A 67 6.35 -5.96 14.76
C GLY A 67 6.11 -7.46 14.91
N ILE A 68 7.10 -8.24 14.47
CA ILE A 68 7.09 -9.70 14.58
C ILE A 68 8.10 -10.17 15.63
N SER A 69 7.74 -11.21 16.37
CA SER A 69 8.64 -11.93 17.28
C SER A 69 8.98 -13.28 16.66
N ILE A 70 10.24 -13.64 16.69
CA ILE A 70 10.74 -14.92 16.18
C ILE A 70 11.32 -15.68 17.35
N GLN A 71 10.88 -16.92 17.50
CA GLN A 71 11.33 -17.80 18.57
C GLN A 71 11.89 -19.07 18.00
N SER A 72 13.04 -19.47 18.52
CA SER A 72 13.67 -20.75 18.21
C SER A 72 13.00 -21.88 19.00
N ARG A 73 12.82 -23.04 18.37
CA ARG A 73 12.15 -24.20 18.93
C ARG A 73 12.97 -25.48 18.75
N THR A 74 14.29 -25.40 18.91
CA THR A 74 15.20 -26.54 18.72
C THR A 74 15.16 -27.56 19.85
N LYS A 75 14.50 -27.23 20.98
CA LYS A 75 14.48 -27.97 22.25
C LYS A 75 15.82 -27.93 23.02
N GLU A 76 16.82 -27.19 22.55
CA GLU A 76 18.08 -26.92 23.23
C GLU A 76 18.08 -25.48 23.74
N LYS A 77 17.76 -25.28 25.02
CA LYS A 77 17.53 -23.97 25.61
C LYS A 77 18.69 -22.96 25.40
N GLU A 78 19.92 -23.43 25.46
CA GLU A 78 21.10 -22.56 25.26
C GLU A 78 21.24 -22.10 23.80
N VAL A 79 20.95 -23.00 22.84
CA VAL A 79 20.92 -22.69 21.42
C VAL A 79 19.78 -21.73 21.11
N ASP A 80 18.57 -22.04 21.61
CA ASP A 80 17.40 -21.21 21.42
C ASP A 80 17.64 -19.78 21.92
N ASN A 81 18.12 -19.61 23.16
CA ASN A 81 18.40 -18.29 23.74
C ASN A 81 19.45 -17.52 22.96
N SER A 82 20.57 -18.15 22.62
CA SER A 82 21.67 -17.49 21.88
C SER A 82 21.26 -17.09 20.48
N PHE A 83 20.44 -17.89 19.81
CA PHE A 83 19.92 -17.57 18.49
C PHE A 83 18.87 -16.43 18.54
N GLU A 84 17.97 -16.45 19.51
CA GLU A 84 16.99 -15.36 19.71
C GLU A 84 17.67 -14.04 20.04
N ASP A 85 18.74 -14.05 20.87
CA ASP A 85 19.54 -12.85 21.13
C ASP A 85 20.22 -12.33 19.88
N LEU A 86 20.76 -13.22 19.03
CA LEU A 86 21.34 -12.86 17.75
C LEU A 86 20.28 -12.26 16.80
N ILE A 87 19.08 -12.87 16.70
CA ILE A 87 17.97 -12.34 15.90
C ILE A 87 17.60 -10.93 16.40
N ARG A 88 17.49 -10.74 17.71
CA ARG A 88 17.15 -9.44 18.32
C ARG A 88 18.18 -8.37 18.01
N GLU A 89 19.46 -8.70 18.11
CA GLU A 89 20.55 -7.77 17.79
C GLU A 89 20.64 -7.48 16.29
N HIS A 90 20.50 -8.51 15.45
CA HIS A 90 20.51 -8.34 13.99
C HIS A 90 19.32 -7.53 13.47
N SER A 91 18.15 -7.64 14.10
CA SER A 91 16.91 -6.91 13.72
C SER A 91 17.01 -5.39 13.89
N LYS A 92 18.03 -4.89 14.60
CA LYS A 92 18.22 -3.45 14.80
C LYS A 92 18.63 -2.75 13.50
N LYS A 93 18.15 -1.54 13.28
CA LYS A 93 18.34 -0.73 12.07
C LYS A 93 19.77 -0.73 11.52
N ARG A 94 20.79 -0.57 12.38
CA ARG A 94 22.20 -0.50 11.95
C ARG A 94 22.79 -1.85 11.53
N ASN A 95 22.19 -2.94 11.98
CA ASN A 95 22.73 -4.28 11.78
C ASN A 95 22.02 -5.03 10.69
N PHE A 96 20.75 -4.67 10.40
CA PHE A 96 19.87 -5.52 9.60
C PHE A 96 20.24 -5.51 8.12
N GLU A 97 20.09 -4.40 7.41
CA GLU A 97 20.24 -4.37 5.96
C GLU A 97 21.43 -3.52 5.50
N VAL A 98 21.84 -3.70 4.25
CA VAL A 98 23.08 -3.14 3.69
C VAL A 98 23.13 -1.62 3.78
N THR A 99 22.01 -0.92 3.58
CA THR A 99 21.95 0.56 3.57
C THR A 99 21.74 1.17 4.95
N GLU A 100 21.51 0.33 5.97
CA GLU A 100 21.30 0.74 7.37
C GLU A 100 20.13 1.73 7.59
N ARG A 101 19.16 1.74 6.67
CA ARG A 101 17.99 2.62 6.74
C ARG A 101 16.82 2.00 7.51
N PHE A 102 16.70 0.68 7.49
CA PHE A 102 15.56 -0.05 8.01
C PHE A 102 15.96 -1.05 9.09
N SER A 103 15.12 -1.22 10.10
CA SER A 103 15.09 -2.40 10.96
C SER A 103 14.50 -3.58 10.19
N ARG A 104 14.53 -4.79 10.75
CA ARG A 104 13.89 -5.96 10.14
C ARG A 104 12.43 -5.69 9.75
N ASP A 105 11.64 -5.19 10.69
CA ASP A 105 10.21 -4.99 10.46
C ASP A 105 9.95 -3.87 9.44
N GLY A 106 10.71 -2.78 9.50
CA GLY A 106 10.66 -1.72 8.49
C GLY A 106 11.11 -2.18 7.09
N PHE A 107 12.07 -3.10 7.01
CA PHE A 107 12.49 -3.71 5.76
C PHE A 107 11.37 -4.60 5.18
N LEU A 108 10.71 -5.39 6.01
CA LEU A 108 9.57 -6.21 5.57
C LEU A 108 8.37 -5.34 5.14
N GLU A 109 8.10 -4.23 5.83
CA GLU A 109 7.10 -3.24 5.38
C GLU A 109 7.43 -2.71 3.98
N MET A 110 8.69 -2.43 3.69
CA MET A 110 9.12 -1.99 2.36
C MET A 110 9.02 -3.10 1.32
N CYS A 111 9.34 -4.35 1.68
CA CYS A 111 9.12 -5.49 0.78
C CYS A 111 7.64 -5.67 0.43
N ILE A 112 6.74 -5.57 1.40
CA ILE A 112 5.28 -5.59 1.17
C ILE A 112 4.89 -4.48 0.19
N SER A 113 5.38 -3.25 0.41
CA SER A 113 5.10 -2.13 -0.50
C SER A 113 5.58 -2.40 -1.93
N GLU A 114 6.76 -3.00 -2.12
CA GLU A 114 7.28 -3.36 -3.44
C GLU A 114 6.43 -4.45 -4.10
N VAL A 115 6.01 -5.48 -3.36
CA VAL A 115 5.13 -6.54 -3.87
C VAL A 115 3.79 -5.97 -4.32
N PHE A 116 3.15 -5.14 -3.51
CA PHE A 116 1.89 -4.49 -3.90
C PHE A 116 2.04 -3.60 -5.13
N ARG A 117 3.09 -2.76 -5.18
CA ARG A 117 3.29 -1.81 -6.29
C ARG A 117 3.81 -2.46 -7.55
N LYS A 118 4.71 -3.43 -7.40
CA LYS A 118 5.47 -3.97 -8.55
C LYS A 118 5.22 -5.44 -8.83
N GLY A 119 4.54 -6.14 -7.92
CA GLY A 119 4.27 -7.57 -8.00
C GLY A 119 5.41 -8.43 -7.44
N GLY A 120 6.49 -7.84 -6.93
CA GLY A 120 7.56 -8.63 -6.33
C GLY A 120 8.75 -7.81 -5.86
N VAL A 121 9.64 -8.48 -5.14
CA VAL A 121 10.91 -7.95 -4.64
C VAL A 121 11.96 -9.06 -4.63
N LEU A 122 13.20 -8.71 -4.88
CA LEU A 122 14.35 -9.59 -4.70
C LEU A 122 15.08 -9.19 -3.43
N VAL A 123 15.47 -10.17 -2.62
CA VAL A 123 16.30 -9.96 -1.44
C VAL A 123 17.62 -10.70 -1.66
N ARG A 124 18.70 -9.95 -1.89
CA ARG A 124 20.04 -10.51 -2.05
C ARG A 124 20.73 -10.63 -0.72
N HIS A 125 21.32 -11.77 -0.46
CA HIS A 125 22.10 -12.05 0.74
C HIS A 125 23.56 -11.64 0.55
N ARG A 126 24.02 -10.67 1.37
CA ARG A 126 25.37 -10.10 1.31
C ARG A 126 26.17 -10.50 2.53
N TYR A 127 27.44 -10.83 2.28
CA TYR A 127 28.37 -11.24 3.32
C TYR A 127 29.59 -10.34 3.30
N LYS A 128 29.99 -9.81 4.46
CA LYS A 128 31.19 -8.98 4.60
C LYS A 128 31.71 -9.07 6.01
N SER A 129 33.00 -9.49 6.15
CA SER A 129 33.66 -9.70 7.44
C SER A 129 33.82 -8.42 8.28
N SER A 130 33.78 -7.23 7.66
CA SER A 130 33.90 -5.97 8.38
C SER A 130 32.60 -5.52 9.06
N TRP A 131 31.47 -6.18 8.81
CA TRP A 131 30.24 -5.91 9.53
C TRP A 131 30.27 -6.58 10.91
N ARG A 132 29.60 -5.97 11.89
CA ARG A 132 29.50 -6.52 13.25
C ARG A 132 28.92 -7.93 13.25
N ILE A 133 27.88 -8.16 12.47
CA ILE A 133 27.36 -9.48 12.10
C ILE A 133 27.62 -9.60 10.60
N PRO A 134 28.43 -10.55 10.13
CA PRO A 134 28.96 -10.57 8.77
C PRO A 134 27.94 -10.97 7.70
N TYR A 135 26.68 -10.68 7.91
CA TYR A 135 25.55 -10.93 7.02
C TYR A 135 24.55 -9.77 7.05
N LYS A 136 24.10 -9.33 5.89
CA LYS A 136 23.01 -8.35 5.74
C LYS A 136 22.21 -8.63 4.47
N PRO A 137 20.85 -8.66 4.51
CA PRO A 137 20.03 -8.67 3.31
C PRO A 137 20.07 -7.32 2.59
N GLU A 138 19.87 -7.35 1.28
CA GLU A 138 19.77 -6.19 0.40
C GLU A 138 18.50 -6.31 -0.44
N ALA A 139 17.53 -5.41 -0.26
CA ALA A 139 16.33 -5.39 -1.10
C ALA A 139 16.66 -4.79 -2.47
N ILE A 140 16.29 -5.49 -3.51
CA ILE A 140 16.46 -5.09 -4.91
C ILE A 140 15.09 -5.07 -5.58
N SER A 141 14.78 -3.93 -6.18
CA SER A 141 13.55 -3.83 -6.97
C SER A 141 13.57 -4.75 -8.18
N ILE A 142 12.44 -5.36 -8.51
CA ILE A 142 12.32 -6.17 -9.74
C ILE A 142 12.57 -5.38 -11.01
N ASP A 143 12.45 -4.04 -10.98
CA ASP A 143 12.81 -3.17 -12.11
C ASP A 143 14.31 -3.14 -12.40
N MET A 144 15.12 -3.71 -11.52
CA MET A 144 16.57 -3.90 -11.71
C MET A 144 16.90 -5.19 -12.46
N ILE A 145 15.92 -6.06 -12.73
CA ILE A 145 16.14 -7.22 -13.61
C ILE A 145 16.29 -6.72 -15.04
N ASP A 146 17.35 -7.18 -15.70
CA ASP A 146 17.61 -6.88 -17.13
C ASP A 146 16.72 -7.74 -18.02
N VAL A 147 15.45 -7.35 -18.14
CA VAL A 147 14.46 -8.06 -18.98
C VAL A 147 14.82 -8.08 -20.49
N GLY A 148 15.75 -7.24 -20.93
CA GLY A 148 16.27 -7.25 -22.28
C GLY A 148 17.27 -8.38 -22.54
N LYS A 149 17.81 -8.99 -21.48
CA LYS A 149 18.80 -10.07 -21.60
C LYS A 149 18.11 -11.38 -21.97
N ASN A 150 18.32 -11.80 -23.23
CA ASN A 150 17.79 -13.04 -23.78
C ASN A 150 18.91 -13.81 -24.48
N ASP A 151 19.05 -15.10 -24.18
CA ASP A 151 19.99 -16.00 -24.81
C ASP A 151 19.45 -17.44 -24.78
N ASN A 152 19.05 -17.93 -25.93
CA ASN A 152 18.49 -19.27 -26.05
C ASN A 152 19.54 -20.38 -25.77
N THR A 153 20.84 -20.11 -26.04
CA THR A 153 21.91 -21.09 -25.85
C THR A 153 22.11 -21.35 -24.34
N THR A 154 22.06 -20.31 -23.53
CA THR A 154 22.23 -20.39 -22.07
C THR A 154 20.90 -20.42 -21.30
N ARG A 155 19.79 -20.56 -22.00
CA ARG A 155 18.42 -20.57 -21.44
C ARG A 155 18.11 -19.34 -20.60
N VAL A 156 18.54 -18.17 -21.05
CA VAL A 156 18.19 -16.89 -20.46
C VAL A 156 16.99 -16.31 -21.17
N LYS A 157 15.92 -16.02 -20.44
CA LYS A 157 14.75 -15.33 -20.95
C LYS A 157 14.34 -14.22 -19.96
N ASN A 158 14.20 -13.00 -20.45
CA ASN A 158 13.83 -11.82 -19.65
C ASN A 158 14.73 -11.61 -18.42
N GLY A 159 16.04 -11.83 -18.57
CA GLY A 159 17.01 -11.69 -17.50
C GLY A 159 16.99 -12.82 -16.45
N LEU A 160 16.25 -13.89 -16.69
CA LEU A 160 16.20 -15.07 -15.84
C LEU A 160 16.88 -16.24 -16.53
N ARG A 161 17.89 -16.83 -15.89
CA ARG A 161 18.49 -18.08 -16.34
C ARG A 161 17.73 -19.25 -15.74
N LYS A 162 17.33 -20.22 -16.58
CA LYS A 162 16.64 -21.43 -16.14
C LYS A 162 17.51 -22.67 -16.35
N ASN A 163 17.37 -23.66 -15.49
CA ASN A 163 17.92 -24.98 -15.71
C ASN A 163 17.06 -25.80 -16.68
N ILE A 164 17.41 -27.09 -16.87
CA ILE A 164 16.68 -27.99 -17.78
C ILE A 164 15.24 -28.26 -17.31
N ASP A 165 15.02 -28.22 -15.99
CA ASP A 165 13.74 -28.50 -15.35
C ASP A 165 12.84 -27.23 -15.28
N GLY A 166 13.33 -26.08 -15.79
CA GLY A 166 12.61 -24.81 -15.75
C GLY A 166 12.82 -23.98 -14.48
N ALA A 167 13.58 -24.48 -13.50
CA ALA A 167 13.86 -23.70 -12.28
C ALA A 167 14.81 -22.54 -12.58
N VAL A 168 14.56 -21.38 -11.94
CA VAL A 168 15.44 -20.21 -12.05
C VAL A 168 16.70 -20.44 -11.26
N VAL A 169 17.86 -20.39 -11.92
CA VAL A 169 19.19 -20.60 -11.32
C VAL A 169 20.05 -19.33 -11.28
N GLY A 170 19.62 -18.26 -11.96
CA GLY A 170 20.32 -16.98 -11.96
C GLY A 170 19.45 -15.82 -12.41
N TYR A 171 19.79 -14.64 -11.93
CA TYR A 171 19.14 -13.37 -12.24
C TYR A 171 20.14 -12.41 -12.84
N PHE A 172 19.84 -11.81 -13.98
CA PHE A 172 20.64 -10.71 -14.54
C PHE A 172 20.11 -9.40 -13.96
N ILE A 173 20.93 -8.77 -13.11
CA ILE A 173 20.55 -7.59 -12.35
C ILE A 173 21.46 -6.43 -12.75
N TYR A 174 20.87 -5.26 -13.06
CA TYR A 174 21.62 -4.05 -13.33
C TYR A 174 22.47 -3.64 -12.12
N LYS A 175 23.70 -3.20 -12.36
CA LYS A 175 24.62 -2.78 -11.31
C LYS A 175 24.14 -1.53 -10.57
N ASP A 176 23.51 -0.63 -11.32
CA ASP A 176 23.05 0.67 -10.82
C ASP A 176 21.79 1.14 -11.56
N SER A 177 21.25 2.30 -11.13
CA SER A 177 20.06 2.93 -11.71
C SER A 177 20.23 3.41 -13.15
N THR A 178 21.47 3.50 -13.67
CA THR A 178 21.70 3.89 -15.09
C THR A 178 21.33 2.77 -16.05
N LYS A 179 21.20 1.54 -15.57
CA LYS A 179 20.80 0.35 -16.33
C LYS A 179 21.65 0.09 -17.58
N LYS A 180 22.94 0.40 -17.50
CA LYS A 180 23.87 0.19 -18.62
C LYS A 180 24.48 -1.20 -18.62
N GLU A 181 24.81 -1.72 -17.44
CA GLU A 181 25.47 -3.00 -17.28
C GLU A 181 24.70 -3.88 -16.29
N SER A 182 24.51 -5.14 -16.66
CA SER A 182 23.94 -6.15 -15.77
C SER A 182 24.97 -7.21 -15.40
N ILE A 183 24.83 -7.75 -14.21
CA ILE A 183 25.62 -8.88 -13.71
C ILE A 183 24.69 -10.05 -13.45
N GLU A 184 25.20 -11.24 -13.61
CA GLU A 184 24.50 -12.44 -13.18
C GLU A 184 24.71 -12.67 -11.70
N VAL A 185 23.61 -12.83 -10.96
CA VAL A 185 23.59 -13.22 -9.55
C VAL A 185 22.93 -14.60 -9.47
N LYS A 186 23.53 -15.53 -8.77
CA LYS A 186 22.99 -16.89 -8.60
C LYS A 186 21.68 -16.83 -7.81
N ALA A 187 20.73 -17.67 -8.19
CA ALA A 187 19.48 -17.78 -7.45
C ALA A 187 19.69 -18.19 -5.98
N SER A 188 20.74 -18.96 -5.69
CA SER A 188 21.13 -19.31 -4.31
C SER A 188 21.56 -18.13 -3.43
N GLU A 189 21.85 -16.95 -4.02
CA GLU A 189 22.16 -15.70 -3.30
C GLU A 189 20.92 -14.80 -3.15
N ILE A 190 19.75 -15.20 -3.66
CA ILE A 190 18.57 -14.36 -3.74
C ILE A 190 17.36 -15.13 -3.21
N SER A 191 16.66 -14.52 -2.26
CA SER A 191 15.28 -14.85 -1.95
C SER A 191 14.37 -14.00 -2.84
N ALA A 192 13.55 -14.64 -3.66
CA ALA A 192 12.70 -13.96 -4.63
C ALA A 192 11.23 -14.07 -4.19
N TYR A 193 10.64 -12.96 -3.75
CA TYR A 193 9.20 -12.91 -3.55
C TYR A 193 8.54 -12.31 -4.80
N MET A 194 7.97 -13.16 -5.63
CA MET A 194 7.24 -12.82 -6.86
C MET A 194 5.78 -13.25 -6.73
N ASP A 195 4.87 -12.35 -7.08
CA ASP A 195 3.44 -12.63 -7.04
C ASP A 195 2.99 -13.22 -8.39
N TYR A 196 2.80 -14.54 -8.43
CA TYR A 196 2.39 -15.32 -9.60
C TYR A 196 0.88 -15.62 -9.53
N TRP A 197 0.05 -14.66 -9.89
CA TRP A 197 -1.40 -14.78 -9.77
C TRP A 197 -2.13 -14.91 -11.11
N VAL A 198 -1.42 -14.66 -12.23
CA VAL A 198 -2.05 -14.66 -13.56
C VAL A 198 -2.09 -16.07 -14.15
N ASP A 199 -0.96 -16.77 -14.09
CA ASP A 199 -0.83 -18.11 -14.66
C ASP A 199 0.29 -18.90 -13.94
N ILE A 200 0.15 -20.24 -13.91
CA ILE A 200 1.13 -21.13 -13.28
C ILE A 200 2.49 -21.13 -14.00
N SER A 201 2.50 -20.83 -15.30
CA SER A 201 3.72 -20.73 -16.09
C SER A 201 4.37 -19.34 -16.06
N GLN A 202 3.82 -18.40 -15.26
CA GLN A 202 4.33 -17.06 -15.11
C GLN A 202 5.69 -17.04 -14.40
N TYR A 203 6.65 -16.32 -14.96
CA TYR A 203 7.99 -16.12 -14.35
C TYR A 203 8.28 -14.65 -14.04
N THR A 204 7.48 -13.73 -14.56
CA THR A 204 7.63 -12.28 -14.34
C THR A 204 6.56 -11.79 -13.40
N ALA A 205 6.97 -10.97 -12.43
CA ALA A 205 6.06 -10.42 -11.44
C ALA A 205 5.09 -9.40 -12.06
N VAL A 206 3.82 -9.50 -11.69
CA VAL A 206 2.76 -8.56 -12.08
C VAL A 206 2.00 -8.16 -10.81
N SER A 207 1.93 -6.86 -10.54
CA SER A 207 1.16 -6.36 -9.39
C SER A 207 -0.32 -6.68 -9.51
N ARG A 208 -0.96 -7.13 -8.45
CA ARG A 208 -2.42 -7.32 -8.38
C ARG A 208 -3.19 -6.02 -8.56
N ILE A 209 -2.59 -4.88 -8.21
CA ILE A 209 -3.17 -3.56 -8.41
C ILE A 209 -3.38 -3.28 -9.92
N SER A 210 -2.64 -3.95 -10.80
CA SER A 210 -2.81 -3.78 -12.24
C SER A 210 -4.22 -4.08 -12.75
N GLN A 211 -4.98 -4.91 -12.06
CA GLN A 211 -6.36 -5.26 -12.42
C GLN A 211 -7.33 -4.08 -12.31
N ILE A 212 -7.06 -3.15 -11.39
CA ILE A 212 -7.96 -2.05 -11.07
C ILE A 212 -7.47 -0.70 -11.60
N LEU A 213 -6.37 -0.68 -12.36
CA LEU A 213 -5.85 0.57 -12.93
C LEU A 213 -6.89 1.31 -13.80
N PRO A 214 -7.68 0.63 -14.66
CA PRO A 214 -8.72 1.31 -15.44
C PRO A 214 -9.73 2.05 -14.55
N GLU A 215 -10.19 1.41 -13.48
CA GLU A 215 -11.14 2.01 -12.53
C GLU A 215 -10.52 3.16 -11.73
N LEU A 216 -9.22 3.07 -11.40
CA LEU A 216 -8.50 4.17 -10.74
C LEU A 216 -8.36 5.39 -11.66
N ASP A 217 -8.05 5.19 -12.93
CA ASP A 217 -8.00 6.26 -13.93
C ASP A 217 -9.37 6.93 -14.07
N GLU A 218 -10.44 6.14 -14.17
CA GLU A 218 -11.82 6.64 -14.22
C GLU A 218 -12.19 7.42 -12.96
N LEU A 219 -11.79 6.96 -11.77
CA LEU A 219 -12.03 7.64 -10.50
C LEU A 219 -11.36 9.02 -10.46
N LEU A 220 -10.09 9.11 -10.82
CA LEU A 220 -9.36 10.37 -10.85
C LEU A 220 -9.94 11.35 -11.88
N ASP A 221 -10.29 10.87 -13.06
CA ASP A 221 -10.93 11.70 -14.09
C ASP A 221 -12.29 12.22 -13.63
N TYR A 222 -13.06 11.38 -12.97
CA TYR A 222 -14.36 11.76 -12.43
C TYR A 222 -14.24 12.79 -11.31
N GLN A 223 -13.33 12.56 -10.36
CA GLN A 223 -13.05 13.50 -9.28
C GLN A 223 -12.62 14.88 -9.81
N LYS A 224 -11.75 14.89 -10.83
CA LYS A 224 -11.30 16.13 -11.47
C LYS A 224 -12.44 16.88 -12.14
N LYS A 225 -13.27 16.20 -12.94
CA LYS A 225 -14.42 16.79 -13.60
C LYS A 225 -15.46 17.32 -12.62
N GLU A 226 -15.68 16.62 -11.51
CA GLU A 226 -16.61 17.06 -10.47
C GLU A 226 -16.08 18.30 -9.73
N LEU A 227 -14.78 18.36 -9.49
CA LEU A 227 -14.13 19.54 -8.92
C LEU A 227 -14.20 20.75 -9.89
N GLU A 228 -13.95 20.52 -11.17
CA GLU A 228 -14.11 21.56 -12.22
C GLU A 228 -15.55 22.05 -12.27
N ALA A 229 -16.54 21.15 -12.30
CA ALA A 229 -17.94 21.51 -12.26
C ALA A 229 -18.37 22.24 -10.97
N ALA A 230 -17.81 21.85 -9.82
CA ALA A 230 -18.04 22.54 -8.55
C ALA A 230 -17.42 23.96 -8.55
N THR A 231 -16.25 24.11 -9.17
CA THR A 231 -15.58 25.41 -9.33
C THR A 231 -16.39 26.32 -10.26
N GLU A 232 -16.85 25.80 -11.40
CA GLU A 232 -17.72 26.54 -12.32
C GLU A 232 -19.04 26.96 -11.65
N ARG A 233 -19.65 26.07 -10.87
CA ARG A 233 -20.86 26.38 -10.08
C ARG A 233 -20.60 27.46 -9.04
N SER A 234 -19.45 27.45 -8.37
CA SER A 234 -19.08 28.47 -7.38
C SER A 234 -18.84 29.85 -8.00
N GLN A 235 -18.38 29.86 -9.24
CA GLN A 235 -18.19 31.08 -10.01
C GLN A 235 -19.50 31.65 -10.59
N SER A 236 -20.63 30.93 -10.37
CA SER A 236 -22.02 31.29 -10.75
C SER A 236 -22.15 32.20 -11.95
N SER A 237 -22.04 31.66 -13.11
CA SER A 237 -22.36 32.44 -14.33
C SER A 237 -23.85 32.49 -14.46
N ALA A 238 -24.43 33.65 -14.19
CA ALA A 238 -25.76 33.94 -14.60
C ALA A 238 -25.75 34.46 -16.04
N PHE A 239 -26.48 33.83 -16.92
CA PHE A 239 -26.66 34.35 -18.28
C PHE A 239 -27.81 35.34 -18.29
N TRP A 240 -27.47 36.54 -18.72
CA TRP A 240 -28.46 37.58 -18.92
C TRP A 240 -28.96 37.50 -20.35
N HIS A 241 -30.24 37.13 -20.51
CA HIS A 241 -30.97 37.18 -21.77
C HIS A 241 -31.65 38.55 -21.89
N THR A 242 -31.10 39.41 -22.76
CA THR A 242 -31.69 40.69 -23.03
C THR A 242 -32.49 40.62 -24.34
N LYS A 243 -33.72 41.11 -24.31
CA LYS A 243 -34.54 41.36 -25.52
C LYS A 243 -33.95 42.46 -26.38
N LEU A 244 -33.06 43.31 -25.82
CA LEU A 244 -32.40 44.37 -26.53
C LEU A 244 -31.62 43.83 -27.75
N TYR A 245 -31.05 42.63 -27.64
CA TYR A 245 -30.38 41.97 -28.75
C TYR A 245 -31.30 41.68 -29.93
N ASP A 246 -32.48 41.14 -29.68
CA ASP A 246 -33.46 40.81 -30.71
C ASP A 246 -34.00 42.10 -31.33
N THR A 247 -34.32 43.12 -30.50
CA THR A 247 -34.83 44.41 -30.95
C THR A 247 -33.80 45.18 -31.79
N VAL A 248 -32.52 45.16 -31.42
CA VAL A 248 -31.45 45.82 -32.20
C VAL A 248 -31.18 45.06 -33.50
N THR A 249 -31.23 43.73 -33.47
CA THR A 249 -31.02 42.90 -34.65
C THR A 249 -32.19 43.10 -35.64
N ASP A 250 -33.42 43.16 -35.14
CA ASP A 250 -34.61 43.40 -35.95
C ASP A 250 -34.62 44.82 -36.55
N ALA A 251 -34.28 45.83 -35.77
CA ALA A 251 -34.13 47.19 -36.26
C ALA A 251 -33.04 47.35 -37.35
N ILE A 252 -31.93 46.69 -37.18
CA ILE A 252 -30.86 46.68 -38.17
C ILE A 252 -31.30 45.90 -39.43
N ASN A 253 -31.99 44.79 -39.28
CA ASN A 253 -32.53 44.02 -40.39
C ASN A 253 -33.61 44.81 -41.16
N GLU A 254 -34.45 45.59 -40.45
CA GLU A 254 -35.43 46.47 -41.04
C GLU A 254 -34.79 47.63 -41.80
N LEU A 255 -33.75 48.25 -41.26
CA LEU A 255 -32.91 49.23 -41.95
C LEU A 255 -32.28 48.64 -43.22
N TYR A 256 -31.76 47.44 -43.18
CA TYR A 256 -31.27 46.72 -44.36
C TYR A 256 -32.34 46.48 -45.43
N ARG A 257 -33.53 46.08 -45.01
CA ARG A 257 -34.68 45.90 -45.93
C ARG A 257 -35.08 47.18 -46.62
N ASN A 258 -35.16 48.26 -45.81
CA ASN A 258 -35.55 49.57 -46.34
C ASN A 258 -34.47 50.17 -47.24
N ALA A 259 -33.20 50.01 -46.90
CA ALA A 259 -32.07 50.44 -47.73
C ALA A 259 -31.96 49.67 -49.05
N LYS A 260 -32.32 48.41 -49.08
CA LYS A 260 -32.34 47.54 -50.26
C LYS A 260 -33.49 47.86 -51.19
N ILE A 261 -34.61 48.34 -50.67
CA ILE A 261 -35.80 48.76 -51.42
C ILE A 261 -35.58 50.13 -52.09
N SER A 262 -34.79 51.03 -51.48
CA SER A 262 -34.61 52.40 -51.99
C SER A 262 -33.50 52.56 -53.02
N ASN A 263 -32.72 51.53 -53.33
CA ASN A 263 -31.57 51.56 -54.28
C ASN A 263 -30.56 52.69 -54.05
N GLN A 264 -30.50 53.33 -52.87
CA GLN A 264 -29.75 54.53 -52.60
C GLN A 264 -28.55 54.34 -51.63
N VAL A 265 -28.19 53.13 -51.28
CA VAL A 265 -27.10 52.91 -50.33
C VAL A 265 -25.80 52.59 -51.06
N SER A 266 -24.79 53.46 -50.84
CA SER A 266 -23.45 53.21 -51.34
C SER A 266 -22.83 52.00 -50.63
N LYS A 267 -21.86 51.32 -51.26
CA LYS A 267 -21.11 50.20 -50.65
C LYS A 267 -20.42 50.61 -49.33
N GLU A 268 -20.06 51.89 -49.19
CA GLU A 268 -19.41 52.45 -48.01
C GLU A 268 -20.36 52.52 -46.81
N THR A 269 -21.61 53.00 -47.03
CA THR A 269 -22.64 53.06 -45.98
C THR A 269 -23.03 51.67 -45.50
N PHE A 270 -22.95 50.65 -46.36
CA PHE A 270 -23.20 49.25 -46.00
C PHE A 270 -22.10 48.67 -45.14
N ALA A 271 -20.84 49.06 -45.40
CA ALA A 271 -19.70 48.63 -44.56
C ALA A 271 -19.72 49.28 -43.17
N GLU A 272 -20.09 50.58 -43.10
CA GLU A 272 -20.27 51.30 -41.82
C GLU A 272 -21.36 50.72 -40.94
N LEU A 273 -22.51 50.33 -41.52
CA LEU A 273 -23.61 49.68 -40.80
C LEU A 273 -23.21 48.31 -40.28
N THR A 274 -22.42 47.58 -41.04
CA THR A 274 -21.91 46.23 -40.63
C THR A 274 -20.90 46.35 -39.49
N GLU A 275 -20.04 47.39 -39.49
CA GLU A 275 -19.10 47.66 -38.42
C GLU A 275 -19.82 48.13 -37.16
N LEU A 276 -20.82 49.00 -37.27
CA LEU A 276 -21.64 49.46 -36.15
C LEU A 276 -22.39 48.27 -35.50
N GLN A 277 -22.90 47.34 -36.31
CA GLN A 277 -23.54 46.10 -35.84
C GLN A 277 -22.52 45.24 -35.04
N ARG A 278 -21.28 45.11 -35.53
CA ARG A 278 -20.22 44.39 -34.83
C ARG A 278 -19.84 45.06 -33.51
N GLU A 279 -19.74 46.37 -33.47
CA GLU A 279 -19.42 47.09 -32.23
C GLU A 279 -20.54 46.99 -31.20
N ILE A 280 -21.80 47.13 -31.61
CA ILE A 280 -22.97 46.93 -30.71
C ILE A 280 -23.00 45.53 -30.19
N MET A 281 -22.81 44.50 -31.05
CA MET A 281 -22.73 43.10 -30.67
C MET A 281 -21.60 42.83 -29.68
N LYS A 282 -20.44 43.44 -29.90
CA LYS A 282 -19.27 43.31 -28.99
C LYS A 282 -19.53 43.95 -27.63
N LYS A 283 -20.19 45.10 -27.58
CA LYS A 283 -20.59 45.76 -26.32
C LYS A 283 -21.62 44.93 -25.58
N ILE A 284 -22.66 44.42 -26.24
CA ILE A 284 -23.70 43.58 -25.63
C ILE A 284 -23.09 42.30 -25.10
N SER A 285 -22.21 41.63 -25.83
CA SER A 285 -21.52 40.41 -25.38
C SER A 285 -20.56 40.63 -24.21
N LEU A 286 -19.89 41.77 -24.14
CA LEU A 286 -18.99 42.11 -23.02
C LEU A 286 -19.74 42.58 -21.77
N GLU A 287 -20.94 43.15 -21.90
CA GLU A 287 -21.76 43.60 -20.78
C GLU A 287 -22.68 42.49 -20.21
N GLY A 288 -22.89 41.40 -20.96
CA GLY A 288 -23.77 40.29 -20.60
C GLY A 288 -23.21 39.33 -19.51
N ILE A 289 -21.91 39.42 -19.16
CA ILE A 289 -21.33 38.59 -18.13
C ILE A 289 -21.41 39.30 -16.79
N VAL A 290 -22.24 38.77 -15.88
CA VAL A 290 -22.27 39.21 -14.48
C VAL A 290 -21.21 38.47 -13.70
N PRO A 291 -20.16 39.14 -13.21
CA PRO A 291 -19.15 38.47 -12.40
C PRO A 291 -19.75 37.95 -11.08
N ALA A 292 -19.20 36.88 -10.55
CA ALA A 292 -19.65 36.29 -9.29
C ALA A 292 -19.68 37.35 -8.16
N GLY A 293 -20.83 37.53 -7.53
CA GLY A 293 -21.03 38.51 -6.46
C GLY A 293 -21.38 39.94 -6.92
N GLY A 294 -21.48 40.20 -8.22
CA GLY A 294 -21.89 41.52 -8.75
C GLY A 294 -23.41 41.66 -8.84
N LEU A 295 -23.94 42.69 -8.21
CA LEU A 295 -25.33 43.13 -8.45
C LEU A 295 -25.33 44.15 -9.60
N LYS A 296 -25.93 43.77 -10.74
CA LYS A 296 -26.14 44.69 -11.87
C LYS A 296 -27.65 45.00 -11.98
N ALA A 297 -27.99 46.26 -12.18
CA ALA A 297 -29.36 46.64 -12.49
C ALA A 297 -29.76 46.06 -13.86
N ILE A 298 -30.85 45.34 -13.92
CA ILE A 298 -31.34 44.65 -15.12
C ILE A 298 -32.61 45.34 -15.57
N PRO A 299 -32.81 45.58 -16.90
CA PRO A 299 -34.07 46.06 -17.42
C PRO A 299 -35.25 45.16 -17.02
N ALA A 300 -36.43 45.75 -16.79
CA ALA A 300 -37.57 45.05 -16.20
C ALA A 300 -38.11 43.86 -17.06
N ASP A 301 -37.76 43.83 -18.34
CA ASP A 301 -38.21 42.78 -19.28
C ASP A 301 -37.17 41.68 -19.55
N ASP A 302 -36.01 41.77 -18.95
CA ASP A 302 -34.93 40.80 -19.16
C ASP A 302 -35.03 39.64 -18.19
N LYS A 303 -34.60 38.46 -18.63
CA LYS A 303 -34.56 37.23 -17.84
C LYS A 303 -33.15 36.83 -17.49
N ILE A 304 -32.92 36.56 -16.22
CA ILE A 304 -31.71 35.89 -15.78
C ILE A 304 -31.95 34.39 -15.76
N THR A 305 -31.17 33.65 -16.50
CA THR A 305 -31.13 32.21 -16.42
C THR A 305 -29.90 31.80 -15.64
N GLN A 306 -30.09 31.41 -14.41
CA GLN A 306 -29.04 30.81 -13.61
C GLN A 306 -28.94 29.34 -14.01
N ILE A 307 -27.77 28.94 -14.46
CA ILE A 307 -27.46 27.51 -14.64
C ILE A 307 -27.25 26.91 -13.25
N SER A 308 -28.35 26.44 -12.65
CA SER A 308 -28.26 25.56 -11.50
C SER A 308 -28.07 24.13 -12.03
N SER A 309 -26.84 23.67 -12.16
CA SER A 309 -26.66 22.23 -12.30
C SER A 309 -27.09 21.59 -10.99
N LYS A 310 -28.13 20.77 -11.03
CA LYS A 310 -28.51 19.94 -9.88
C LYS A 310 -27.29 19.17 -9.48
N THR A 311 -26.93 19.23 -8.19
CA THR A 311 -25.89 18.38 -7.62
C THR A 311 -26.42 16.95 -7.74
N ASP A 312 -25.92 16.21 -8.71
CA ASP A 312 -26.33 14.84 -8.88
C ASP A 312 -25.79 14.04 -7.71
N SER A 313 -26.67 13.36 -6.99
CA SER A 313 -26.32 12.50 -5.85
C SER A 313 -25.50 11.27 -6.26
N THR A 314 -25.20 11.13 -7.55
CA THR A 314 -24.49 9.99 -8.13
C THR A 314 -23.00 9.98 -7.81
N TYR A 315 -22.38 11.14 -7.52
CA TYR A 315 -20.95 11.20 -7.17
C TYR A 315 -20.58 10.27 -6.00
N GLY A 316 -21.33 10.35 -4.91
CA GLY A 316 -21.10 9.50 -3.74
C GLY A 316 -21.23 8.02 -4.05
N LEU A 317 -22.28 7.62 -4.77
CA LEU A 317 -22.51 6.22 -5.16
C LEU A 317 -21.44 5.70 -6.12
N PHE A 318 -21.02 6.50 -7.09
CA PHE A 318 -19.98 6.12 -8.04
C PHE A 318 -18.64 5.91 -7.35
N THR A 319 -18.21 6.89 -6.53
CA THR A 319 -16.97 6.81 -5.74
C THR A 319 -17.01 5.61 -4.78
N GLU A 320 -18.16 5.36 -4.16
CA GLU A 320 -18.36 4.23 -3.27
C GLU A 320 -18.19 2.88 -3.98
N ASN A 321 -18.78 2.73 -5.16
CA ASN A 321 -18.66 1.52 -5.96
C ASN A 321 -17.21 1.26 -6.40
N LEU A 322 -16.50 2.31 -6.87
CA LEU A 322 -15.12 2.17 -7.31
C LEU A 322 -14.18 1.83 -6.15
N THR A 323 -14.30 2.51 -5.01
CA THR A 323 -13.50 2.20 -3.82
C THR A 323 -13.79 0.80 -3.27
N THR A 324 -15.03 0.33 -3.39
CA THR A 324 -15.39 -1.05 -3.03
C THR A 324 -14.72 -2.07 -3.95
N LYS A 325 -14.75 -1.85 -5.27
CA LYS A 325 -14.05 -2.71 -6.24
C LYS A 325 -12.54 -2.74 -5.99
N LEU A 326 -11.94 -1.56 -5.74
CA LEU A 326 -10.52 -1.42 -5.43
C LEU A 326 -10.13 -2.30 -4.24
N THR A 327 -10.83 -2.18 -3.13
CA THR A 327 -10.50 -2.94 -1.92
C THR A 327 -10.81 -4.43 -2.07
N ALA A 328 -11.94 -4.77 -2.73
CA ALA A 328 -12.32 -6.15 -2.99
C ALA A 328 -11.31 -6.89 -3.88
N SER A 329 -10.72 -6.22 -4.89
CA SER A 329 -9.68 -6.82 -5.74
C SER A 329 -8.42 -7.24 -4.98
N GLN A 330 -8.22 -6.69 -3.77
CA GLN A 330 -7.10 -6.99 -2.89
C GLN A 330 -7.53 -7.78 -1.63
N ASN A 331 -8.74 -8.34 -1.63
CA ASN A 331 -9.33 -9.03 -0.48
C ASN A 331 -9.28 -8.18 0.81
N ARG A 332 -9.46 -6.86 0.68
CA ARG A 332 -9.42 -5.92 1.80
C ARG A 332 -10.78 -5.29 2.05
N SER A 333 -11.06 -5.02 3.31
CA SER A 333 -12.26 -4.29 3.70
C SER A 333 -12.13 -2.80 3.34
N LYS A 334 -13.11 -2.25 2.63
CA LYS A 334 -13.23 -0.82 2.36
C LYS A 334 -13.26 -0.01 3.66
N VAL A 335 -14.04 -0.46 4.64
CA VAL A 335 -14.24 0.23 5.93
C VAL A 335 -12.89 0.40 6.65
N LEU A 336 -12.09 -0.65 6.72
CA LEU A 336 -10.80 -0.62 7.41
C LEU A 336 -9.72 0.11 6.58
N THR A 337 -9.76 -0.03 5.26
CA THR A 337 -8.78 0.61 4.36
C THR A 337 -8.92 2.13 4.38
N TYR A 338 -10.14 2.65 4.27
CA TYR A 338 -10.41 4.09 4.27
C TYR A 338 -10.77 4.64 5.65
N LYS A 339 -10.86 3.76 6.68
CA LYS A 339 -11.25 4.11 8.07
C LYS A 339 -12.62 4.80 8.13
N ASP A 340 -13.49 4.49 7.17
CA ASP A 340 -14.84 5.03 7.11
C ASP A 340 -15.82 4.10 7.82
N MET A 341 -16.11 4.43 9.07
CA MET A 341 -17.00 3.65 9.94
C MET A 341 -18.45 4.16 9.93
N ARG A 342 -18.76 5.12 9.07
CA ARG A 342 -20.15 5.62 8.91
C ARG A 342 -21.04 4.47 8.44
N ASN A 343 -22.25 4.39 9.00
CA ASN A 343 -23.22 3.35 8.66
C ASN A 343 -22.78 1.91 8.93
N THR A 344 -21.76 1.70 9.80
CA THR A 344 -21.25 0.39 10.13
C THR A 344 -21.50 0.08 11.60
N ASN A 345 -21.99 -1.12 11.92
CA ASN A 345 -22.14 -1.56 13.29
C ASN A 345 -20.92 -2.38 13.76
N TRP A 346 -20.82 -2.57 15.08
CA TRP A 346 -19.71 -3.30 15.68
C TRP A 346 -19.55 -4.74 15.17
N ALA A 347 -20.66 -5.45 14.94
CA ALA A 347 -20.62 -6.82 14.45
C ALA A 347 -20.04 -6.89 13.03
N THR A 348 -20.44 -5.95 12.16
CA THR A 348 -19.91 -5.83 10.79
C THR A 348 -18.41 -5.51 10.80
N ILE A 349 -17.96 -4.57 11.65
CA ILE A 349 -16.54 -4.22 11.78
C ILE A 349 -15.72 -5.45 12.19
N ASN A 350 -16.19 -6.22 13.15
CA ASN A 350 -15.51 -7.45 13.60
C ASN A 350 -15.45 -8.51 12.50
N ALA A 351 -16.54 -8.71 11.75
CA ALA A 351 -16.56 -9.64 10.63
C ALA A 351 -15.56 -9.24 9.54
N LEU A 352 -15.53 -7.95 9.17
CA LEU A 352 -14.59 -7.41 8.20
C LEU A 352 -13.13 -7.53 8.69
N ALA A 353 -12.87 -7.21 9.96
CA ALA A 353 -11.55 -7.37 10.55
C ALA A 353 -11.07 -8.84 10.53
N SER A 354 -11.99 -9.79 10.71
CA SER A 354 -11.67 -11.22 10.62
C SER A 354 -11.32 -11.66 9.19
N ILE A 355 -11.99 -11.10 8.19
CA ILE A 355 -11.68 -11.35 6.76
C ILE A 355 -10.29 -10.78 6.44
N ASP A 356 -10.05 -9.50 6.78
CA ASP A 356 -8.75 -8.86 6.57
C ASP A 356 -7.62 -9.61 7.30
N GLU A 357 -7.89 -10.14 8.50
CA GLU A 357 -6.92 -10.91 9.27
C GLU A 357 -6.56 -12.25 8.60
N SER A 358 -7.52 -12.90 7.96
CA SER A 358 -7.27 -14.11 7.17
C SER A 358 -6.30 -13.82 6.01
N GLU A 359 -6.52 -12.71 5.28
CA GLU A 359 -5.62 -12.28 4.19
C GLU A 359 -4.24 -11.85 4.73
N ASN A 360 -4.18 -11.13 5.86
CA ASN A 360 -2.92 -10.77 6.51
C ASN A 360 -2.11 -12.01 6.89
N SER A 361 -2.78 -13.06 7.37
CA SER A 361 -2.13 -14.33 7.73
C SER A 361 -1.60 -15.06 6.51
N ALA A 362 -2.34 -15.04 5.39
CA ALA A 362 -1.90 -15.64 4.13
C ALA A 362 -0.69 -14.89 3.56
N GLU A 363 -0.70 -13.55 3.58
CA GLU A 363 0.44 -12.74 3.13
C GLU A 363 1.66 -12.92 4.04
N MET A 364 1.47 -12.98 5.36
CA MET A 364 2.57 -13.26 6.29
C MET A 364 3.23 -14.61 6.00
N ARG A 365 2.43 -15.65 5.74
CA ARG A 365 2.97 -16.97 5.35
C ARG A 365 3.83 -16.87 4.09
N ARG A 366 3.40 -16.12 3.06
CA ARG A 366 4.20 -15.91 1.84
C ARG A 366 5.51 -15.19 2.12
N ILE A 367 5.51 -14.22 3.04
CA ILE A 367 6.74 -13.53 3.47
C ILE A 367 7.67 -14.48 4.20
N VAL A 368 7.14 -15.35 5.06
CA VAL A 368 7.91 -16.38 5.76
C VAL A 368 8.58 -17.29 4.74
N GLU A 369 7.79 -17.91 3.88
CA GLU A 369 8.26 -18.89 2.89
C GLU A 369 9.26 -18.31 1.87
N ASN A 370 9.12 -17.04 1.49
CA ASN A 370 9.94 -16.45 0.42
C ASN A 370 11.11 -15.60 0.93
N ILE A 371 11.09 -15.12 2.18
CA ILE A 371 12.10 -14.18 2.68
C ILE A 371 12.65 -14.62 4.04
N LEU A 372 11.77 -14.87 5.02
CA LEU A 372 12.21 -15.03 6.41
C LEU A 372 12.88 -16.37 6.69
N ASP A 373 12.43 -17.45 6.11
CA ASP A 373 13.03 -18.77 6.31
C ASP A 373 14.49 -18.76 5.80
N ASP A 374 14.71 -18.27 4.58
CA ASP A 374 16.04 -18.12 3.99
C ASP A 374 16.94 -17.16 4.81
N TYR A 375 16.36 -16.07 5.32
CA TYR A 375 17.05 -15.12 6.19
C TYR A 375 17.50 -15.78 7.50
N LEU A 376 16.62 -16.51 8.17
CA LEU A 376 16.88 -17.14 9.46
C LEU A 376 17.89 -18.28 9.33
N GLU A 377 17.80 -19.09 8.29
CA GLU A 377 18.76 -20.14 7.99
C GLU A 377 20.18 -19.58 7.84
N ARG A 378 20.33 -18.51 7.05
CA ARG A 378 21.63 -17.86 6.83
C ARG A 378 22.16 -17.20 8.09
N LEU A 379 21.30 -16.56 8.87
CA LEU A 379 21.68 -15.94 10.13
C LEU A 379 22.15 -17.00 11.14
N LEU A 380 21.46 -18.15 11.20
CA LEU A 380 21.83 -19.29 12.03
C LEU A 380 23.22 -19.80 11.65
N VAL A 381 23.46 -20.08 10.37
CA VAL A 381 24.74 -20.57 9.86
C VAL A 381 25.88 -19.59 10.19
N ILE A 382 25.69 -18.31 9.96
CA ILE A 382 26.69 -17.28 10.29
C ILE A 382 26.90 -17.19 11.80
N GLY A 383 25.84 -17.25 12.59
CA GLY A 383 25.94 -17.23 14.05
C GLY A 383 26.75 -18.39 14.61
N ILE A 384 26.59 -19.59 14.05
CA ILE A 384 27.42 -20.77 14.42
C ILE A 384 28.88 -20.57 14.00
N GLN A 385 29.11 -20.15 12.75
CA GLN A 385 30.46 -19.96 12.21
C GLN A 385 31.27 -18.86 12.93
N THR A 386 30.55 -17.86 13.48
CA THR A 386 31.19 -16.75 14.22
C THR A 386 31.17 -16.97 15.73
N ASN A 387 30.74 -18.13 16.21
CA ASN A 387 30.59 -18.47 17.64
C ASN A 387 29.64 -17.50 18.41
N MET A 388 28.68 -16.89 17.72
CA MET A 388 27.63 -16.08 18.33
C MET A 388 26.50 -16.94 18.87
N ILE A 389 26.38 -18.18 18.38
CA ILE A 389 25.39 -19.17 18.83
C ILE A 389 26.16 -20.29 19.51
N ASN A 390 25.66 -20.75 20.65
CA ASN A 390 26.28 -21.83 21.43
C ASN A 390 25.98 -23.22 20.83
N LEU A 391 26.42 -23.43 19.60
CA LEU A 391 26.25 -24.67 18.85
C LEU A 391 27.54 -24.96 18.06
N LYS A 392 28.07 -26.17 18.17
CA LYS A 392 29.24 -26.60 17.37
C LYS A 392 28.83 -26.89 15.93
N TRP A 393 29.70 -26.50 15.00
CA TRP A 393 29.45 -26.72 13.57
C TRP A 393 29.26 -28.20 13.21
N GLU A 394 30.03 -29.10 13.85
CA GLU A 394 29.89 -30.54 13.63
C GLU A 394 28.53 -31.09 14.07
N ASP A 395 27.96 -30.56 15.15
CA ASP A 395 26.65 -31.00 15.65
C ASP A 395 25.52 -30.48 14.78
N TYR A 396 25.62 -29.23 14.27
CA TYR A 396 24.75 -28.71 13.26
C TYR A 396 24.72 -29.57 11.99
N LEU A 397 25.91 -29.95 11.46
CA LEU A 397 26.00 -30.76 10.24
C LEU A 397 25.38 -32.16 10.36
N LYS A 398 25.33 -32.74 11.57
CA LYS A 398 24.69 -34.05 11.79
C LYS A 398 23.20 -34.05 11.54
N ASN A 399 22.51 -32.95 11.88
CA ASN A 399 21.07 -32.80 11.69
C ASN A 399 20.68 -31.34 11.57
N PRO A 400 20.90 -30.68 10.40
CA PRO A 400 20.55 -29.28 10.20
C PRO A 400 19.07 -28.97 10.43
N PHE A 401 18.17 -29.89 10.00
CA PHE A 401 16.74 -29.72 10.11
C PHE A 401 16.22 -29.59 11.55
N LYS A 402 16.93 -30.13 12.54
CA LYS A 402 16.59 -29.97 13.95
C LYS A 402 16.65 -28.49 14.36
N TYR A 403 17.61 -27.75 13.80
CA TYR A 403 17.89 -26.37 14.15
C TYR A 403 17.13 -25.35 13.28
N HIS A 404 16.56 -25.80 12.16
CA HIS A 404 15.67 -25.01 11.32
C HIS A 404 14.22 -25.08 11.82
N ASN A 405 14.04 -24.85 13.13
CA ASN A 405 12.71 -24.92 13.76
C ASN A 405 12.47 -23.63 14.55
N TRP A 406 11.67 -22.74 13.97
CA TRP A 406 11.29 -21.47 14.57
C TRP A 406 9.81 -21.19 14.42
N GLU A 407 9.31 -20.39 15.30
CA GLU A 407 7.92 -19.92 15.30
C GLU A 407 7.93 -18.40 15.16
N ILE A 408 7.13 -17.89 14.22
CA ILE A 408 6.99 -16.47 13.95
C ILE A 408 5.66 -16.00 14.50
N LEU A 409 5.73 -15.17 15.53
CA LEU A 409 4.59 -14.63 16.24
C LEU A 409 4.34 -13.19 15.80
N ARG A 410 3.10 -12.85 15.49
CA ARG A 410 2.65 -11.49 15.24
C ARG A 410 1.39 -11.18 16.02
N GLN A 411 1.20 -9.92 16.33
CA GLN A 411 -0.03 -9.48 16.96
C GLN A 411 -1.14 -9.43 15.92
N SER A 412 -2.22 -10.19 16.15
CA SER A 412 -3.41 -10.14 15.33
C SER A 412 -4.13 -8.79 15.50
N LEU A 413 -4.52 -8.17 14.41
CA LEU A 413 -5.36 -6.98 14.39
C LEU A 413 -6.84 -7.38 14.58
N SER A 414 -7.24 -7.71 15.80
CA SER A 414 -8.66 -7.87 16.10
C SER A 414 -9.20 -6.64 16.79
N VAL A 415 -10.36 -6.14 16.36
CA VAL A 415 -11.12 -5.13 17.10
C VAL A 415 -11.65 -5.84 18.35
N ARG A 416 -11.14 -5.50 19.52
CA ARG A 416 -11.30 -6.32 20.73
C ARG A 416 -12.29 -5.70 21.69
N ASP A 417 -13.37 -6.41 21.97
CA ASP A 417 -14.05 -6.34 23.25
C ASP A 417 -13.28 -7.26 24.23
N GLU A 418 -12.36 -6.68 25.00
CA GLU A 418 -11.46 -7.45 25.86
C GLU A 418 -12.20 -8.35 26.86
N VAL A 419 -13.36 -7.90 27.33
CA VAL A 419 -14.19 -8.67 28.27
C VAL A 419 -14.76 -9.90 27.59
N LYS A 420 -15.32 -9.75 26.39
CA LYS A 420 -15.87 -10.90 25.64
C LYS A 420 -14.78 -11.89 25.25
N ILE A 421 -13.61 -11.39 24.84
CA ILE A 421 -12.47 -12.23 24.50
C ILE A 421 -11.94 -12.98 25.73
N ALA A 422 -11.82 -12.31 26.88
CA ALA A 422 -11.40 -12.94 28.11
C ALA A 422 -12.37 -14.07 28.53
N ASN A 423 -13.68 -13.80 28.42
CA ASN A 423 -14.70 -14.82 28.71
C ASN A 423 -14.68 -15.98 27.70
N ALA A 424 -14.54 -15.69 26.40
CA ALA A 424 -14.41 -16.73 25.36
C ALA A 424 -13.15 -17.57 25.57
N ASN A 425 -12.00 -16.93 25.87
CA ASN A 425 -10.75 -17.64 26.16
C ASN A 425 -10.89 -18.53 27.41
N ARG A 426 -11.55 -18.04 28.47
CA ARG A 426 -11.82 -18.84 29.65
C ARG A 426 -12.64 -20.09 29.32
N ILE A 427 -13.75 -19.92 28.59
CA ILE A 427 -14.62 -21.03 28.18
C ILE A 427 -13.86 -22.03 27.28
N ASN A 428 -13.06 -21.52 26.34
CA ASN A 428 -12.27 -22.37 25.43
C ASN A 428 -11.17 -23.14 26.16
N LEU A 429 -10.52 -22.53 27.16
CA LEU A 429 -9.55 -23.22 28.02
C LEU A 429 -10.23 -24.30 28.89
N GLU A 430 -11.37 -24.00 29.49
CA GLU A 430 -12.15 -24.92 30.31
C GLU A 430 -12.62 -26.17 29.51
N ASN A 431 -12.91 -25.96 28.21
CA ASN A 431 -13.34 -27.02 27.29
C ASN A 431 -12.19 -27.66 26.48
N ASN A 432 -10.92 -27.30 26.74
CA ASN A 432 -9.74 -27.78 26.00
C ASN A 432 -9.78 -27.50 24.48
N LEU A 433 -10.49 -26.46 24.07
CA LEU A 433 -10.58 -26.03 22.67
C LEU A 433 -9.39 -25.11 22.25
N THR A 434 -8.63 -24.61 23.20
CA THR A 434 -7.43 -23.81 22.98
C THR A 434 -6.45 -23.98 24.15
N THR A 435 -5.19 -23.61 23.93
CA THR A 435 -4.15 -23.62 24.96
C THR A 435 -3.77 -22.20 25.39
N LYS A 436 -3.14 -22.04 26.55
CA LYS A 436 -2.58 -20.74 26.96
C LYS A 436 -1.53 -20.26 25.94
N GLU A 437 -0.74 -21.17 25.42
CA GLU A 437 0.29 -20.88 24.40
C GLU A 437 -0.33 -20.26 23.15
N GLU A 438 -1.42 -20.84 22.62
CA GLU A 438 -2.15 -20.27 21.47
C GLU A 438 -2.74 -18.89 21.75
N ILE A 439 -3.24 -18.65 22.97
CA ILE A 439 -3.79 -17.35 23.36
C ILE A 439 -2.69 -16.28 23.39
N TYR A 440 -1.52 -16.62 23.91
CA TYR A 440 -0.38 -15.71 23.96
C TYR A 440 0.21 -15.50 22.54
N ALA A 441 0.29 -16.55 21.72
CA ALA A 441 0.72 -16.47 20.33
C ALA A 441 -0.13 -15.48 19.51
N LYS A 442 -1.47 -15.50 19.66
CA LYS A 442 -2.38 -14.52 19.05
C LYS A 442 -2.12 -13.07 19.48
N ARG A 443 -1.43 -12.86 20.59
CA ARG A 443 -0.98 -11.55 21.08
C ARG A 443 0.45 -11.21 20.62
N GLY A 444 1.09 -12.08 19.85
CA GLY A 444 2.49 -11.95 19.42
C GLY A 444 3.49 -12.17 20.57
N LYS A 445 3.09 -12.93 21.59
CA LYS A 445 3.90 -13.17 22.79
C LYS A 445 4.11 -14.66 23.00
N ASP A 446 5.27 -15.02 23.52
CA ASP A 446 5.54 -16.39 23.98
C ASP A 446 5.07 -16.60 25.41
N TYR A 447 4.27 -17.62 25.61
CA TYR A 447 3.69 -17.94 26.93
C TYR A 447 4.76 -18.19 27.99
N LYS A 448 5.75 -19.04 27.68
CA LYS A 448 6.80 -19.39 28.66
C LYS A 448 7.65 -18.17 29.04
N THR A 449 8.06 -17.38 28.06
CA THR A 449 8.86 -16.17 28.26
C THR A 449 8.11 -15.14 29.09
N GLU A 450 6.82 -14.93 28.82
CA GLU A 450 6.02 -13.97 29.60
C GLU A 450 5.79 -14.46 31.02
N MET A 451 5.50 -15.77 31.23
CA MET A 451 5.34 -16.33 32.58
C MET A 451 6.63 -16.30 33.40
N LEU A 452 7.78 -16.54 32.75
CA LEU A 452 9.09 -16.42 33.43
C LEU A 452 9.41 -14.98 33.82
N LYS A 453 9.11 -14.03 32.95
CA LYS A 453 9.28 -12.59 33.27
C LYS A 453 8.37 -12.16 34.43
N GLU A 454 7.10 -12.59 34.41
CA GLU A 454 6.16 -12.29 35.50
C GLU A 454 6.67 -12.85 36.83
N ALA A 455 7.05 -14.14 36.86
CA ALA A 455 7.61 -14.78 38.05
C ALA A 455 8.90 -14.09 38.53
N GLN A 456 9.78 -13.68 37.63
CA GLN A 456 11.01 -12.98 37.98
C GLN A 456 10.68 -11.59 38.55
N THR A 457 9.75 -10.85 37.92
CA THR A 457 9.32 -9.53 38.42
C THR A 457 8.70 -9.66 39.79
N ASP A 458 7.88 -10.68 40.05
CA ASP A 458 7.27 -10.92 41.36
C ASP A 458 8.31 -11.23 42.42
N ILE A 459 9.34 -12.02 42.09
CA ILE A 459 10.46 -12.34 43.00
C ILE A 459 11.26 -11.06 43.31
N GLU A 460 11.61 -10.27 42.31
CA GLU A 460 12.35 -9.01 42.45
C GLU A 460 11.56 -8.03 43.33
N LEU A 461 10.25 -7.85 43.05
CA LEU A 461 9.37 -6.99 43.83
C LEU A 461 9.25 -7.45 45.28
N GLN A 462 9.10 -8.75 45.53
CA GLN A 462 9.08 -9.30 46.88
C GLN A 462 10.39 -9.00 47.62
N GLN A 463 11.54 -9.18 46.97
CA GLN A 463 12.84 -8.91 47.58
C GLN A 463 13.01 -7.40 47.88
N GLU A 464 12.56 -6.53 47.00
CA GLU A 464 12.58 -5.09 47.23
C GLU A 464 11.68 -4.67 48.40
N ILE A 465 10.45 -5.21 48.45
CA ILE A 465 9.53 -4.97 49.56
C ILE A 465 10.15 -5.40 50.91
N LEU A 466 10.72 -6.60 50.96
CA LEU A 466 11.39 -7.10 52.17
C LEU A 466 12.52 -6.16 52.63
N LYS A 467 13.41 -5.75 51.68
CA LYS A 467 14.49 -4.80 51.96
C LYS A 467 13.97 -3.43 52.46
N MET A 468 12.84 -2.94 51.92
CA MET A 468 12.23 -1.69 52.37
C MET A 468 11.77 -1.77 53.82
N TYR A 469 11.14 -2.88 54.23
CA TYR A 469 10.72 -3.11 55.61
C TYR A 469 11.91 -3.28 56.57
N GLU A 470 12.96 -3.99 56.14
CA GLU A 470 14.21 -4.14 56.88
C GLU A 470 14.89 -2.77 57.12
N ASN A 471 15.04 -1.98 56.06
CA ASN A 471 15.66 -0.65 56.13
C ASN A 471 14.86 0.34 57.01
N ALA A 472 13.54 0.20 57.02
CA ALA A 472 12.65 1.02 57.83
C ALA A 472 12.55 0.53 59.28
N ASN A 473 13.15 -0.60 59.63
CA ASN A 473 13.03 -1.26 60.92
C ASN A 473 11.58 -1.55 61.35
N ILE A 474 10.70 -1.85 60.39
CA ILE A 474 9.27 -2.17 60.56
C ILE A 474 9.05 -3.66 60.35
N PRO A 475 8.26 -4.35 61.18
CA PRO A 475 7.98 -5.76 61.00
C PRO A 475 7.24 -6.00 59.64
N VAL A 476 7.72 -6.96 58.86
CA VAL A 476 7.15 -7.35 57.58
C VAL A 476 5.73 -7.93 57.76
N PRO A 477 4.68 -7.36 57.13
CA PRO A 477 3.32 -7.89 57.21
C PRO A 477 3.25 -9.33 56.68
N GLU A 478 2.37 -10.16 57.26
CA GLU A 478 2.24 -11.61 56.86
C GLU A 478 2.03 -11.82 55.36
N ARG A 479 1.27 -10.93 54.73
CA ARG A 479 1.01 -10.99 53.27
C ARG A 479 2.28 -10.91 52.40
N TYR A 480 3.40 -10.47 52.92
CA TYR A 480 4.70 -10.39 52.25
C TYR A 480 5.73 -11.38 52.78
N LYS A 481 5.39 -12.14 53.81
CA LYS A 481 6.22 -13.23 54.27
C LYS A 481 6.03 -14.39 53.32
N THR A 482 7.09 -14.84 52.67
CA THR A 482 7.09 -16.10 51.91
C THR A 482 6.61 -17.20 52.84
N ASN A 483 5.71 -18.05 52.37
CA ASN A 483 5.40 -19.33 53.00
C ASN A 483 6.66 -20.26 52.95
N GLN A 484 7.68 -19.91 53.71
CA GLN A 484 8.71 -20.87 54.13
C GLN A 484 8.16 -21.56 55.36
N THR A 485 8.03 -22.89 55.25
CA THR A 485 7.69 -23.83 56.30
C THR A 485 6.25 -24.36 56.33
N GLU A 486 5.96 -25.28 55.46
CA GLU A 486 5.32 -26.50 55.85
C GLU A 486 6.14 -27.69 55.32
N GLY A 487 7.32 -27.93 55.86
CA GLY A 487 8.23 -28.97 55.41
C GLY A 487 9.13 -29.55 56.51
N GLU A 488 9.04 -29.08 57.74
CA GLU A 488 9.83 -29.64 58.86
C GLU A 488 9.00 -29.76 60.12
N ASN A 489 8.05 -30.67 60.15
CA ASN A 489 7.57 -31.27 61.38
C ASN A 489 6.69 -32.46 61.05
N ASN A 490 7.31 -33.56 60.68
CA ASN A 490 6.86 -34.94 60.91
C ASN A 490 8.07 -35.85 60.64
N ALA A 491 8.95 -35.96 61.61
CA ALA A 491 9.78 -37.13 61.83
C ALA A 491 9.30 -37.84 63.10
#